data_ccc8279312965fcc541340c532d7df00
#
_entry.id   ccc8279312965fcc541340c532d7df00
#
_cell.length_a   1.000
_cell.length_b   1.000
_cell.length_c   1.000
_cell.angle_alpha   90.00
_cell.angle_beta   90.00
_cell.angle_gamma   90.00
#
_symmetry.space_group_name_H-M   'P 1'
#
loop_
_entity.id
_entity.type
_entity.pdbx_description
1 polymer ?
#
loop_
_entity_poly.entity_id
_entity_poly.type
_entity_poly.pdbx_seq_one_letter_code
_entity_poly.pdbx_strand_id
1 'polypeptide(L)'
;MILKVPYYSQIKDTQNPKWKKDSCGIAALKMVLDFHQPTNLSIDELYQKGLDINGYLKNVGWYHHSLAQLAKRFGHQAITRSWNISKESLEHLKQRGFSEKDIEIVETQQLEEGIMTLKNELTNGHPVIVSIPKGYVEGGSGHLVTLIGFDENGFIANDPFDASEINLNFKKFKKIWSKRAILIH
;
A
#
# COMPACT_ATOMS: atom_id res chain seq x y z
N MET A 1 -3.40 -18.66 -3.54
CA MET A 1 -4.70 -18.11 -4.03
C MET A 1 -4.45 -16.71 -4.57
N ILE A 2 -5.01 -16.38 -5.75
CA ILE A 2 -4.86 -15.04 -6.37
C ILE A 2 -6.28 -14.49 -6.56
N LEU A 3 -6.52 -13.27 -6.07
CA LEU A 3 -7.77 -12.55 -6.23
C LEU A 3 -7.86 -11.94 -7.63
N LYS A 4 -9.03 -11.99 -8.25
CA LYS A 4 -9.26 -11.41 -9.59
C LYS A 4 -9.50 -9.89 -9.49
N VAL A 5 -8.48 -9.17 -9.05
CA VAL A 5 -8.53 -7.71 -8.91
C VAL A 5 -8.32 -7.07 -10.28
N PRO A 6 -9.19 -6.14 -10.72
CA PRO A 6 -8.99 -5.43 -11.98
C PRO A 6 -7.67 -4.66 -11.96
N TYR A 7 -6.97 -4.62 -13.08
CA TYR A 7 -5.72 -3.90 -13.23
C TYR A 7 -5.95 -2.52 -13.86
N TYR A 8 -5.36 -1.50 -13.28
CA TYR A 8 -5.34 -0.14 -13.79
C TYR A 8 -3.92 0.42 -13.81
N SER A 9 -3.48 0.90 -14.99
CA SER A 9 -2.17 1.51 -15.17
C SER A 9 -2.23 3.01 -14.91
N GLN A 10 -1.41 3.51 -13.99
CA GLN A 10 -1.27 4.95 -13.77
C GLN A 10 -0.79 5.70 -15.03
N ILE A 11 -0.16 5.01 -15.96
CA ILE A 11 0.40 5.63 -17.18
C ILE A 11 -0.60 5.57 -18.33
N LYS A 12 -1.27 4.42 -18.55
CA LYS A 12 -2.15 4.21 -19.71
C LYS A 12 -3.56 4.72 -19.44
N ASP A 13 -4.09 4.48 -18.22
CA ASP A 13 -5.47 4.76 -17.89
C ASP A 13 -5.69 6.14 -17.26
N THR A 14 -4.62 6.87 -16.90
CA THR A 14 -4.69 8.30 -16.53
C THR A 14 -4.63 9.14 -17.81
N GLN A 15 -5.66 9.94 -18.06
CA GLN A 15 -5.76 10.79 -19.25
C GLN A 15 -4.98 12.10 -19.07
N ASN A 16 -5.03 12.72 -17.90
CA ASN A 16 -4.30 13.96 -17.63
C ASN A 16 -2.80 13.68 -17.54
N PRO A 17 -1.98 14.21 -18.49
CA PRO A 17 -0.55 13.90 -18.55
C PRO A 17 0.22 14.40 -17.30
N LYS A 18 -0.30 15.44 -16.60
CA LYS A 18 0.33 15.97 -15.39
C LYS A 18 0.18 15.02 -14.19
N TRP A 19 -0.81 14.13 -14.18
CA TRP A 19 -1.11 13.23 -13.08
C TRP A 19 -0.49 11.84 -13.24
N LYS A 20 -0.08 11.46 -14.46
CA LYS A 20 0.45 10.12 -14.77
C LYS A 20 1.55 9.64 -13.81
N LYS A 21 2.47 10.54 -13.43
CA LYS A 21 3.59 10.17 -12.55
C LYS A 21 3.18 9.94 -11.11
N ASP A 22 2.08 10.57 -10.69
CA ASP A 22 1.65 10.65 -9.29
C ASP A 22 0.39 9.85 -9.00
N SER A 23 -0.17 9.13 -9.99
CA SER A 23 -1.45 8.40 -9.86
C SER A 23 -1.33 7.01 -9.23
N CYS A 24 -0.15 6.56 -8.77
CA CYS A 24 0.00 5.20 -8.24
C CYS A 24 -0.99 4.88 -7.11
N GLY A 25 -1.16 5.80 -6.16
CA GLY A 25 -2.09 5.62 -5.04
C GLY A 25 -3.56 5.59 -5.47
N ILE A 26 -3.92 6.40 -6.45
CA ILE A 26 -5.29 6.44 -6.99
C ILE A 26 -5.59 5.19 -7.83
N ALA A 27 -4.65 4.77 -8.68
CA ALA A 27 -4.82 3.57 -9.48
C ALA A 27 -4.89 2.30 -8.59
N ALA A 28 -4.02 2.20 -7.56
CA ALA A 28 -4.09 1.13 -6.58
C ALA A 28 -5.41 1.14 -5.81
N LEU A 29 -5.89 2.33 -5.40
CA LEU A 29 -7.19 2.47 -4.74
C LEU A 29 -8.33 2.03 -5.66
N LYS A 30 -8.32 2.48 -6.92
CA LYS A 30 -9.35 2.10 -7.90
C LYS A 30 -9.41 0.58 -8.11
N MET A 31 -8.26 -0.11 -8.17
CA MET A 31 -8.21 -1.57 -8.26
C MET A 31 -8.98 -2.23 -7.11
N VAL A 32 -8.80 -1.75 -5.88
CA VAL A 32 -9.46 -2.31 -4.70
C VAL A 32 -10.94 -1.94 -4.65
N LEU A 33 -11.29 -0.69 -4.93
CA LEU A 33 -12.69 -0.27 -4.97
C LEU A 33 -13.50 -1.07 -6.00
N ASP A 34 -12.99 -1.16 -7.23
CA ASP A 34 -13.69 -1.86 -8.31
C ASP A 34 -13.68 -3.38 -8.16
N PHE A 35 -12.77 -3.93 -7.36
CA PHE A 35 -12.82 -5.32 -6.95
C PHE A 35 -14.01 -5.60 -6.02
N HIS A 36 -14.30 -4.72 -5.08
CA HIS A 36 -15.44 -4.86 -4.18
C HIS A 36 -16.75 -4.44 -4.87
N GLN A 37 -16.75 -3.28 -5.49
CA GLN A 37 -17.91 -2.74 -6.21
C GLN A 37 -17.45 -1.74 -7.28
N PRO A 38 -17.79 -1.94 -8.56
CA PRO A 38 -17.41 -1.02 -9.64
C PRO A 38 -17.87 0.41 -9.38
N THR A 39 -16.92 1.35 -9.36
CA THR A 39 -17.19 2.76 -9.09
C THR A 39 -17.69 3.53 -10.31
N ASN A 40 -17.51 2.98 -11.53
CA ASN A 40 -17.78 3.65 -12.81
C ASN A 40 -17.04 5.00 -12.99
N LEU A 41 -15.97 5.24 -12.21
CA LEU A 41 -15.14 6.43 -12.31
C LEU A 41 -13.86 6.12 -13.10
N SER A 42 -13.38 7.10 -13.85
CA SER A 42 -12.02 7.09 -14.39
C SER A 42 -11.00 7.32 -13.26
N ILE A 43 -9.71 7.03 -13.53
CA ILE A 43 -8.62 7.40 -12.62
C ILE A 43 -8.59 8.92 -12.39
N ASP A 44 -8.82 9.70 -13.42
CA ASP A 44 -8.78 11.17 -13.36
C ASP A 44 -9.88 11.74 -12.46
N GLU A 45 -11.10 11.20 -12.55
CA GLU A 45 -12.21 11.59 -11.65
C GLU A 45 -11.92 11.20 -10.20
N LEU A 46 -11.37 10.00 -9.97
CA LEU A 46 -10.99 9.56 -8.63
C LEU A 46 -9.81 10.38 -8.08
N TYR A 47 -8.85 10.74 -8.96
CA TYR A 47 -7.74 11.63 -8.62
C TYR A 47 -8.24 12.99 -8.16
N GLN A 48 -9.20 13.60 -8.90
CA GLN A 48 -9.79 14.88 -8.53
C GLN A 48 -10.49 14.79 -7.17
N LYS A 49 -11.28 13.75 -6.91
CA LYS A 49 -11.90 13.53 -5.59
C LYS A 49 -10.86 13.40 -4.46
N GLY A 50 -9.71 12.83 -4.75
CA GLY A 50 -8.58 12.79 -3.81
C GLY A 50 -7.98 14.17 -3.54
N LEU A 51 -7.86 15.03 -4.56
CA LEU A 51 -7.43 16.42 -4.39
C LEU A 51 -8.43 17.23 -3.56
N ASP A 52 -9.73 17.03 -3.75
CA ASP A 52 -10.79 17.73 -3.03
C ASP A 52 -10.77 17.50 -1.50
N ILE A 53 -10.09 16.44 -1.07
CA ILE A 53 -9.87 16.15 0.35
C ILE A 53 -8.43 16.46 0.82
N ASN A 54 -7.67 17.20 0.02
CA ASN A 54 -6.25 17.48 0.27
C ASN A 54 -5.40 16.21 0.48
N GLY A 55 -5.72 15.15 -0.25
CA GLY A 55 -5.11 13.84 -0.10
C GLY A 55 -3.71 13.69 -0.70
N TYR A 56 -3.28 14.66 -1.50
CA TYR A 56 -2.01 14.65 -2.21
C TYR A 56 -1.13 15.82 -1.77
N LEU A 57 0.14 15.53 -1.54
CA LEU A 57 1.16 16.56 -1.32
C LEU A 57 2.23 16.47 -2.41
N LYS A 58 2.47 17.59 -3.09
CA LYS A 58 3.51 17.70 -4.11
C LYS A 58 4.88 17.26 -3.56
N ASN A 59 5.61 16.45 -4.31
CA ASN A 59 6.91 15.86 -3.98
C ASN A 59 6.89 14.81 -2.83
N VAL A 60 5.73 14.52 -2.25
CA VAL A 60 5.56 13.46 -1.24
C VAL A 60 4.67 12.33 -1.77
N GLY A 61 3.58 12.68 -2.45
CA GLY A 61 2.60 11.75 -3.00
C GLY A 61 1.29 11.71 -2.21
N TRP A 62 0.58 10.60 -2.31
CA TRP A 62 -0.71 10.38 -1.67
C TRP A 62 -0.56 9.97 -0.21
N TYR A 63 -1.26 10.66 0.68
CA TYR A 63 -1.36 10.24 2.08
C TYR A 63 -2.21 8.98 2.20
N HIS A 64 -1.69 7.95 2.87
CA HIS A 64 -2.42 6.70 3.11
C HIS A 64 -3.77 6.94 3.79
N HIS A 65 -3.78 7.83 4.81
CA HIS A 65 -4.99 8.18 5.52
C HIS A 65 -6.05 8.78 4.59
N SER A 66 -5.66 9.65 3.66
CA SER A 66 -6.58 10.28 2.71
C SER A 66 -7.12 9.27 1.69
N LEU A 67 -6.30 8.31 1.24
CA LEU A 67 -6.77 7.21 0.40
C LEU A 67 -7.80 6.34 1.14
N ALA A 68 -7.55 6.04 2.43
CA ALA A 68 -8.52 5.33 3.27
C ALA A 68 -9.80 6.16 3.48
N GLN A 69 -9.69 7.48 3.69
CA GLN A 69 -10.87 8.36 3.76
C GLN A 69 -11.65 8.38 2.44
N LEU A 70 -10.94 8.37 1.31
CA LEU A 70 -11.59 8.32 0.01
C LEU A 70 -12.36 7.00 -0.17
N ALA A 71 -11.78 5.85 0.21
CA ALA A 71 -12.48 4.56 0.22
C ALA A 71 -13.77 4.61 1.07
N LYS A 72 -13.71 5.24 2.25
CA LYS A 72 -14.90 5.40 3.12
C LYS A 72 -16.02 6.21 2.45
N ARG A 73 -15.70 7.19 1.60
CA ARG A 73 -16.70 7.94 0.84
C ARG A 73 -17.43 7.10 -0.20
N PHE A 74 -16.84 5.97 -0.59
CA PHE A 74 -17.47 4.95 -1.45
C PHE A 74 -18.16 3.83 -0.67
N GLY A 75 -18.35 4.01 0.65
CA GLY A 75 -19.09 3.07 1.49
C GLY A 75 -18.27 1.93 2.09
N HIS A 76 -16.95 1.91 1.87
CA HIS A 76 -16.06 0.87 2.39
C HIS A 76 -15.59 1.16 3.81
N GLN A 77 -15.37 0.12 4.58
CA GLN A 77 -14.55 0.22 5.78
C GLN A 77 -13.08 0.26 5.37
N ALA A 78 -12.35 1.28 5.80
CA ALA A 78 -10.95 1.43 5.42
C ALA A 78 -10.12 1.97 6.58
N ILE A 79 -8.95 1.37 6.80
CA ILE A 79 -7.99 1.79 7.82
C ILE A 79 -6.57 1.79 7.26
N THR A 80 -5.72 2.61 7.86
CA THR A 80 -4.28 2.54 7.65
C THR A 80 -3.61 1.79 8.78
N ARG A 81 -2.63 0.95 8.44
CA ARG A 81 -1.80 0.23 9.41
C ARG A 81 -0.32 0.58 9.20
N SER A 82 0.40 0.68 10.30
CA SER A 82 1.86 0.81 10.31
C SER A 82 2.44 -0.13 11.36
N TRP A 83 3.45 -0.88 10.96
CA TRP A 83 4.21 -1.78 11.83
C TRP A 83 5.63 -1.22 12.07
N ASN A 84 5.77 0.09 11.96
CA ASN A 84 6.99 0.79 12.33
C ASN A 84 6.92 1.21 13.81
N ILE A 85 8.03 1.08 14.52
CA ILE A 85 8.17 1.71 15.83
C ILE A 85 8.22 3.22 15.60
N SER A 86 7.35 3.98 16.27
CA SER A 86 7.42 5.45 16.19
C SER A 86 8.71 5.96 16.85
N LYS A 87 9.16 7.14 16.44
CA LYS A 87 10.33 7.76 17.08
C LYS A 87 10.16 7.90 18.59
N GLU A 88 8.97 8.31 19.02
CA GLU A 88 8.61 8.46 20.43
C GLU A 88 8.68 7.12 21.16
N SER A 89 8.09 6.06 20.59
CA SER A 89 8.17 4.71 21.15
C SER A 89 9.61 4.20 21.23
N LEU A 90 10.42 4.48 20.21
CA LEU A 90 11.83 4.11 20.17
C LEU A 90 12.64 4.79 21.28
N GLU A 91 12.43 6.10 21.48
CA GLU A 91 13.05 6.86 22.56
C GLU A 91 12.63 6.32 23.93
N HIS A 92 11.34 5.99 24.10
CA HIS A 92 10.83 5.40 25.34
C HIS A 92 11.46 4.03 25.64
N LEU A 93 11.60 3.17 24.64
CA LEU A 93 12.30 1.87 24.80
C LEU A 93 13.76 2.07 25.25
N LYS A 94 14.48 3.00 24.62
CA LYS A 94 15.88 3.32 24.99
C LYS A 94 15.96 3.84 26.44
N GLN A 95 15.07 4.72 26.86
CA GLN A 95 15.00 5.24 28.23
C GLN A 95 14.74 4.13 29.26
N ARG A 96 14.01 3.08 28.87
CA ARG A 96 13.77 1.89 29.72
C ARG A 96 14.91 0.88 29.73
N GLY A 97 16.03 1.16 29.06
CA GLY A 97 17.21 0.32 29.04
C GLY A 97 17.20 -0.81 27.99
N PHE A 98 16.29 -0.76 27.00
CA PHE A 98 16.32 -1.71 25.90
C PHE A 98 17.58 -1.48 25.06
N SER A 99 18.34 -2.55 24.82
CA SER A 99 19.50 -2.52 23.94
C SER A 99 19.08 -2.43 22.47
N GLU A 100 20.01 -2.08 21.59
CA GLU A 100 19.76 -2.11 20.14
C GLU A 100 19.29 -3.48 19.66
N LYS A 101 19.84 -4.55 20.25
CA LYS A 101 19.43 -5.93 19.94
C LYS A 101 17.99 -6.22 20.35
N ASP A 102 17.55 -5.71 21.51
CA ASP A 102 16.15 -5.86 21.95
C ASP A 102 15.20 -5.11 21.00
N ILE A 103 15.60 -3.91 20.55
CA ILE A 103 14.84 -3.11 19.58
C ILE A 103 14.74 -3.83 18.24
N GLU A 104 15.85 -4.43 17.75
CA GLU A 104 15.84 -5.23 16.50
C GLU A 104 14.90 -6.43 16.59
N ILE A 105 14.83 -7.08 17.76
CA ILE A 105 13.85 -8.16 18.00
C ILE A 105 12.43 -7.64 17.88
N VAL A 106 12.11 -6.52 18.51
CA VAL A 106 10.76 -5.90 18.43
C VAL A 106 10.42 -5.51 16.98
N GLU A 107 11.37 -4.90 16.25
CA GLU A 107 11.17 -4.55 14.84
C GLU A 107 10.93 -5.77 13.95
N THR A 108 11.63 -6.87 14.23
CA THR A 108 11.44 -8.14 13.54
C THR A 108 10.06 -8.74 13.82
N GLN A 109 9.63 -8.72 15.08
CA GLN A 109 8.31 -9.20 15.47
C GLN A 109 7.19 -8.38 14.78
N GLN A 110 7.32 -7.06 14.75
CA GLN A 110 6.37 -6.19 14.06
C GLN A 110 6.33 -6.45 12.54
N LEU A 111 7.47 -6.69 11.92
CA LEU A 111 7.55 -7.05 10.50
C LEU A 111 6.81 -8.37 10.22
N GLU A 112 7.05 -9.41 11.05
CA GLU A 112 6.38 -10.71 10.86
C GLU A 112 4.87 -10.62 11.15
N GLU A 113 4.45 -9.86 12.16
CA GLU A 113 3.04 -9.56 12.41
C GLU A 113 2.39 -8.88 11.20
N GLY A 114 3.07 -7.91 10.62
CA GLY A 114 2.60 -7.24 9.41
C GLY A 114 2.45 -8.21 8.24
N ILE A 115 3.45 -9.05 7.97
CA ILE A 115 3.38 -10.07 6.91
C ILE A 115 2.20 -11.04 7.15
N MET A 116 2.01 -11.47 8.38
CA MET A 116 0.88 -12.34 8.75
C MET A 116 -0.46 -11.63 8.51
N THR A 117 -0.57 -10.37 8.91
CA THR A 117 -1.79 -9.57 8.66
C THR A 117 -2.08 -9.47 7.16
N LEU A 118 -1.09 -9.14 6.33
CA LEU A 118 -1.28 -9.07 4.87
C LEU A 118 -1.75 -10.40 4.28
N LYS A 119 -1.18 -11.53 4.73
CA LYS A 119 -1.61 -12.86 4.29
C LYS A 119 -3.04 -13.17 4.72
N ASN A 120 -3.41 -12.84 5.95
CA ASN A 120 -4.76 -13.05 6.46
C ASN A 120 -5.79 -12.24 5.68
N GLU A 121 -5.52 -10.96 5.38
CA GLU A 121 -6.39 -10.13 4.54
C GLU A 121 -6.62 -10.79 3.17
N LEU A 122 -5.55 -11.18 2.49
CA LEU A 122 -5.64 -11.84 1.19
C LEU A 122 -6.38 -13.18 1.26
N THR A 123 -6.18 -13.97 2.32
CA THR A 123 -6.89 -15.24 2.55
C THR A 123 -8.38 -15.03 2.74
N ASN A 124 -8.76 -13.92 3.38
CA ASN A 124 -10.16 -13.51 3.58
C ASN A 124 -10.78 -12.84 2.36
N GLY A 125 -10.05 -12.75 1.24
CA GLY A 125 -10.57 -12.17 -0.01
C GLY A 125 -10.43 -10.66 -0.12
N HIS A 126 -9.58 -10.04 0.70
CA HIS A 126 -9.39 -8.59 0.70
C HIS A 126 -8.04 -8.23 0.07
N PRO A 127 -7.99 -7.58 -1.10
CA PRO A 127 -6.76 -7.04 -1.67
C PRO A 127 -6.24 -5.89 -0.81
N VAL A 128 -4.92 -5.75 -0.71
CA VAL A 128 -4.28 -4.81 0.22
C VAL A 128 -3.37 -3.84 -0.52
N ILE A 129 -3.52 -2.54 -0.27
CA ILE A 129 -2.59 -1.54 -0.80
C ILE A 129 -1.40 -1.44 0.15
N VAL A 130 -0.18 -1.60 -0.38
CA VAL A 130 1.07 -1.48 0.38
C VAL A 130 2.00 -0.44 -0.22
N SER A 131 2.85 0.15 0.64
CA SER A 131 3.86 1.12 0.22
C SER A 131 5.23 0.44 0.11
N ILE A 132 5.80 0.50 -1.08
CA ILE A 132 7.14 0.01 -1.41
C ILE A 132 7.92 1.09 -2.18
N PRO A 133 9.24 1.02 -2.30
CA PRO A 133 9.96 1.93 -3.16
C PRO A 133 9.75 1.60 -4.64
N LYS A 134 9.65 2.64 -5.45
CA LYS A 134 9.58 2.52 -6.91
C LYS A 134 10.81 1.80 -7.45
N GLY A 135 10.59 0.88 -8.40
CA GLY A 135 11.64 0.04 -8.96
C GLY A 135 12.11 -1.07 -8.01
N TYR A 136 11.46 -1.25 -6.86
CA TYR A 136 11.74 -2.32 -5.88
C TYR A 136 13.18 -2.30 -5.36
N VAL A 137 13.74 -1.12 -5.17
CA VAL A 137 15.09 -0.90 -4.64
C VAL A 137 15.05 -0.10 -3.34
N GLU A 138 15.90 -0.45 -2.38
CA GLU A 138 16.00 0.29 -1.11
C GLU A 138 16.35 1.76 -1.37
N GLY A 139 15.70 2.66 -0.65
CA GLY A 139 15.91 4.11 -0.81
C GLY A 139 15.25 4.75 -2.03
N GLY A 140 14.53 3.99 -2.84
CA GLY A 140 13.74 4.52 -3.93
C GLY A 140 12.59 5.41 -3.45
N SER A 141 12.04 6.24 -4.34
CA SER A 141 10.87 7.06 -4.04
C SER A 141 9.66 6.19 -3.68
N GLY A 142 8.77 6.71 -2.84
CA GLY A 142 7.57 5.99 -2.42
C GLY A 142 6.67 5.62 -3.60
N HIS A 143 6.11 4.41 -3.55
CA HIS A 143 5.21 3.87 -4.56
C HIS A 143 4.16 2.98 -3.88
N LEU A 144 2.96 2.95 -4.44
CA LEU A 144 1.85 2.15 -3.93
C LEU A 144 1.48 1.07 -4.94
N VAL A 145 1.39 -0.17 -4.46
CA VAL A 145 0.96 -1.34 -5.24
C VAL A 145 -0.18 -2.05 -4.52
N THR A 146 -0.95 -2.85 -5.24
CA THR A 146 -2.04 -3.65 -4.68
C THR A 146 -1.64 -5.11 -4.60
N LEU A 147 -1.48 -5.66 -3.39
CA LEU A 147 -1.35 -7.10 -3.20
C LEU A 147 -2.66 -7.78 -3.54
N ILE A 148 -2.59 -8.82 -4.36
CA ILE A 148 -3.75 -9.57 -4.85
C ILE A 148 -3.70 -11.06 -4.50
N GLY A 149 -2.58 -11.52 -3.93
CA GLY A 149 -2.40 -12.91 -3.53
C GLY A 149 -1.01 -13.17 -3.00
N PHE A 150 -0.76 -14.41 -2.69
CA PHE A 150 0.57 -14.91 -2.31
C PHE A 150 0.68 -16.42 -2.58
N ASP A 151 1.92 -16.88 -2.70
CA ASP A 151 2.30 -18.28 -2.75
C ASP A 151 3.40 -18.59 -1.71
N GLU A 152 4.11 -19.70 -1.85
CA GLU A 152 5.21 -20.09 -0.98
C GLU A 152 6.44 -19.18 -1.11
N ASN A 153 6.59 -18.48 -2.24
CA ASN A 153 7.77 -17.69 -2.59
C ASN A 153 7.60 -16.20 -2.23
N GLY A 154 6.37 -15.66 -2.29
CA GLY A 154 6.16 -14.25 -2.11
C GLY A 154 4.72 -13.76 -2.26
N PHE A 155 4.55 -12.46 -2.26
CA PHE A 155 3.30 -11.81 -2.61
C PHE A 155 3.20 -11.63 -4.13
N ILE A 156 1.96 -11.67 -4.62
CA ILE A 156 1.59 -11.34 -6.00
C ILE A 156 0.87 -10.00 -5.94
N ALA A 157 1.30 -9.06 -6.77
CA ALA A 157 0.79 -7.70 -6.74
C ALA A 157 0.48 -7.15 -8.13
N ASN A 158 -0.48 -6.24 -8.20
CA ASN A 158 -0.69 -5.35 -9.31
C ASN A 158 0.08 -4.05 -9.06
N ASP A 159 1.06 -3.76 -9.91
CA ASP A 159 1.80 -2.50 -9.89
C ASP A 159 1.22 -1.52 -10.91
N PRO A 160 0.64 -0.39 -10.48
CA PRO A 160 0.07 0.61 -11.38
C PRO A 160 1.06 1.18 -12.40
N PHE A 161 2.36 1.17 -12.11
CA PHE A 161 3.38 1.72 -13.01
C PHE A 161 3.86 0.71 -14.04
N ASP A 162 4.04 -0.54 -13.63
CA ASP A 162 4.75 -1.54 -14.42
C ASP A 162 3.80 -2.58 -15.03
N ALA A 163 3.23 -3.47 -14.20
CA ALA A 163 2.46 -4.60 -14.70
C ALA A 163 1.48 -5.21 -13.66
N SER A 164 0.53 -6.00 -14.16
CA SER A 164 -0.28 -6.90 -13.35
C SER A 164 0.49 -8.15 -12.93
N GLU A 165 0.10 -8.74 -11.82
CA GLU A 165 0.55 -10.04 -11.33
C GLU A 165 2.08 -10.18 -11.18
N ILE A 166 2.75 -9.13 -10.73
CA ILE A 166 4.18 -9.19 -10.43
C ILE A 166 4.45 -10.01 -9.17
N ASN A 167 5.56 -10.76 -9.17
CA ASN A 167 6.00 -11.53 -8.02
C ASN A 167 6.96 -10.70 -7.13
N LEU A 168 6.60 -10.54 -5.86
CA LEU A 168 7.39 -9.89 -4.82
C LEU A 168 7.89 -10.95 -3.83
N ASN A 169 9.05 -11.55 -4.11
CA ASN A 169 9.65 -12.55 -3.25
C ASN A 169 9.73 -12.06 -1.80
N PHE A 170 9.38 -12.93 -0.80
CA PHE A 170 9.32 -12.54 0.61
C PHE A 170 10.62 -11.95 1.13
N LYS A 171 11.77 -12.49 0.78
CA LYS A 171 13.07 -11.98 1.22
C LYS A 171 13.30 -10.54 0.72
N LYS A 172 12.94 -10.26 -0.54
CA LYS A 172 13.01 -8.92 -1.11
C LYS A 172 11.95 -8.01 -0.51
N PHE A 173 10.70 -8.48 -0.43
CA PHE A 173 9.58 -7.70 0.10
C PHE A 173 9.85 -7.22 1.54
N LYS A 174 10.32 -8.10 2.43
CA LYS A 174 10.67 -7.74 3.81
C LYS A 174 11.68 -6.60 3.91
N LYS A 175 12.62 -6.49 2.95
CA LYS A 175 13.62 -5.43 2.90
C LYS A 175 13.07 -4.10 2.40
N ILE A 176 12.19 -4.14 1.39
CA ILE A 176 11.73 -2.94 0.70
C ILE A 176 10.38 -2.42 1.19
N TRP A 177 9.58 -3.24 1.85
CA TRP A 177 8.28 -2.82 2.35
C TRP A 177 8.43 -1.78 3.46
N SER A 178 7.76 -0.64 3.29
CA SER A 178 7.78 0.44 4.29
C SER A 178 7.05 0.10 5.59
N LYS A 179 6.60 -1.14 5.77
CA LYS A 179 5.76 -1.62 6.89
C LYS A 179 4.46 -0.79 7.04
N ARG A 180 3.89 -0.34 5.92
CA ARG A 180 2.62 0.40 5.87
C ARG A 180 1.67 -0.22 4.88
N ALA A 181 0.38 -0.23 5.24
CA ALA A 181 -0.69 -0.73 4.39
C ALA A 181 -1.99 0.09 4.56
N ILE A 182 -2.86 -0.03 3.55
CA ILE A 182 -4.26 0.41 3.61
C ILE A 182 -5.10 -0.85 3.44
N LEU A 183 -5.93 -1.15 4.43
CA LEU A 183 -6.87 -2.27 4.46
C LEU A 183 -8.25 -1.71 4.14
N ILE A 184 -8.97 -2.34 3.19
CA ILE A 184 -10.29 -1.89 2.70
C ILE A 184 -11.19 -3.11 2.61
N HIS A 185 -12.38 -3.00 3.24
CA HIS A 185 -13.38 -4.05 3.33
C HIS A 185 -14.75 -3.60 2.84
#